data_64c1a3f31c51336f20be9a71b1dd6256
#
_entry.id   64c1a3f31c51336f20be9a71b1dd6256
#
_cell.length_a   1.000
_cell.length_b   1.000
_cell.length_c   1.000
_cell.angle_alpha   90.00
_cell.angle_beta   90.00
_cell.angle_gamma   90.00
#
_symmetry.space_group_name_H-M   'P 1'
#
loop_
_entity.id
_entity.type
_entity.pdbx_description
1 polymer ?
#
loop_
_entity_poly.entity_id
_entity_poly.type
_entity_poly.pdbx_seq_one_letter_code
_entity_poly.pdbx_strand_id
1 'polypeptide(L)'
;PEEIERVDVRRWNQDDIPVVQGALVFAGQPDDPALLIENHIDPALRRVKGVGNIQVWGSTNRQVLVELDQGRARGHGVNAYEAVTALREQNLTMPGGWVIEGGKKIYVRSMGRFQALDEIADAVVDAEYHLQIDDIADVAYRRPDRESVNRIDRKESLALGVIKASGANVVAVSQGVQSGMEKLQDHPKLEGLDFKVFFDQGEQVINSTDNLKKSGLWGGLFAALVLLFFLRAVRITLIITLAIPLSILATIAALYFTGWSLNVATMMGLLLSLGLVVDNAIVIVENIYRKRQAGVAARQASIEGAGEVGLAVTMATLTTVVVFLPLILMSDEDLFSFWMIRIGLPVIVGLVASLLIALIFIPLAALKLLTVETKSEPAMIAWP
;
A
#
# COMPACT_ATOMS: atom_id res chain seq x y z
N PRO A 1 8.95 34.61 12.70
CA PRO A 1 9.86 33.70 11.97
C PRO A 1 11.04 33.26 12.85
N GLU A 2 11.37 33.99 13.90
CA GLU A 2 12.49 33.68 14.82
C GLU A 2 12.18 32.50 15.77
N GLU A 3 10.93 32.06 15.86
CA GLU A 3 10.49 30.97 16.74
C GLU A 3 10.38 29.60 16.01
N ILE A 4 10.69 29.51 14.70
CA ILE A 4 10.63 28.26 13.96
C ILE A 4 12.00 27.56 14.07
N GLU A 5 12.14 26.63 15.02
CA GLU A 5 13.36 25.84 15.19
C GLU A 5 13.59 24.84 14.07
N ARG A 6 12.53 24.30 13.48
CA ARG A 6 12.63 23.28 12.44
C ARG A 6 11.41 23.27 11.52
N VAL A 7 11.63 23.23 10.21
CA VAL A 7 10.59 22.99 9.22
C VAL A 7 10.86 21.64 8.56
N ASP A 8 10.02 20.67 8.87
CA ASP A 8 10.05 19.36 8.21
C ASP A 8 9.06 19.36 7.04
N VAL A 9 9.60 19.36 5.82
CA VAL A 9 8.79 19.20 4.61
C VAL A 9 8.78 17.72 4.24
N ARG A 10 7.66 17.04 4.46
CA ARG A 10 7.49 15.64 4.06
C ARG A 10 6.60 15.58 2.82
N ARG A 11 7.12 15.02 1.74
CA ARG A 11 6.32 14.66 0.59
C ARG A 11 5.67 13.31 0.89
N TRP A 12 4.34 13.30 1.01
CA TRP A 12 3.62 12.04 1.16
C TRP A 12 3.75 11.20 -0.12
N ASN A 13 4.13 9.94 0.02
CA ASN A 13 4.17 8.97 -1.05
C ASN A 13 3.41 7.72 -0.63
N GLN A 14 2.81 7.04 -1.59
CA GLN A 14 2.14 5.76 -1.34
C GLN A 14 3.08 4.69 -0.79
N ASP A 15 4.36 4.75 -1.16
CA ASP A 15 5.38 3.83 -0.67
C ASP A 15 5.68 4.03 0.83
N ASP A 16 5.24 5.15 1.44
CA ASP A 16 5.39 5.43 2.88
C ASP A 16 4.30 4.74 3.73
N ILE A 17 3.27 4.17 3.10
CA ILE A 17 2.26 3.40 3.81
C ILE A 17 2.85 2.04 4.20
N PRO A 18 2.84 1.69 5.51
CA PRO A 18 3.34 0.39 5.93
C PRO A 18 2.60 -0.77 5.26
N VAL A 19 3.36 -1.73 4.76
CA VAL A 19 2.83 -2.97 4.17
C VAL A 19 2.27 -3.89 5.24
N VAL A 20 2.94 -3.94 6.39
CA VAL A 20 2.51 -4.69 7.57
C VAL A 20 2.50 -3.75 8.75
N GLN A 21 1.40 -3.69 9.47
CA GLN A 21 1.29 -2.99 10.74
C GLN A 21 0.82 -3.95 11.82
N GLY A 22 1.42 -3.85 12.97
CA GLY A 22 1.08 -4.69 14.08
C GLY A 22 1.60 -4.14 15.40
N ALA A 23 1.49 -4.93 16.44
CA ALA A 23 2.09 -4.63 17.72
C ALA A 23 2.93 -5.77 18.23
N LEU A 24 4.02 -5.42 18.84
CA LEU A 24 4.91 -6.29 19.59
C LEU A 24 4.42 -6.33 21.03
N VAL A 25 3.98 -7.49 21.48
CA VAL A 25 3.50 -7.74 22.84
C VAL A 25 4.50 -8.64 23.53
N PHE A 26 5.06 -8.20 24.65
CA PHE A 26 5.99 -8.99 25.44
C PHE A 26 5.23 -9.71 26.56
N ALA A 27 5.60 -10.97 26.85
CA ALA A 27 4.97 -11.74 27.92
C ALA A 27 5.27 -11.16 29.32
N GLY A 28 6.43 -10.48 29.46
CA GLY A 28 6.85 -9.73 30.63
C GLY A 28 7.05 -8.26 30.31
N GLN A 29 7.52 -7.49 31.29
CA GLN A 29 8.00 -6.12 31.05
C GLN A 29 9.53 -6.18 30.88
N PRO A 30 10.06 -6.21 29.65
CA PRO A 30 11.49 -6.17 29.48
C PRO A 30 12.04 -4.81 29.95
N ASP A 31 13.20 -4.84 30.56
CA ASP A 31 13.86 -3.62 31.08
C ASP A 31 14.10 -2.60 29.97
N ASP A 32 14.42 -3.06 28.77
CA ASP A 32 14.61 -2.20 27.61
C ASP A 32 14.03 -2.78 26.30
N PRO A 33 12.72 -2.62 26.06
CA PRO A 33 12.09 -3.13 24.84
C PRO A 33 12.61 -2.43 23.58
N ALA A 34 13.03 -1.16 23.66
CA ALA A 34 13.61 -0.43 22.53
C ALA A 34 14.94 -1.05 22.09
N LEU A 35 15.80 -1.37 23.05
CA LEU A 35 17.09 -2.02 22.79
C LEU A 35 16.92 -3.44 22.23
N LEU A 36 15.91 -4.18 22.69
CA LEU A 36 15.59 -5.50 22.14
C LEU A 36 15.16 -5.41 20.67
N ILE A 37 14.35 -4.40 20.36
CA ILE A 37 13.92 -4.16 18.98
C ILE A 37 15.11 -3.79 18.10
N GLU A 38 15.92 -2.83 18.53
CA GLU A 38 17.08 -2.32 17.80
C GLU A 38 18.12 -3.43 17.53
N ASN A 39 18.39 -4.29 18.52
CA ASN A 39 19.42 -5.31 18.42
C ASN A 39 18.95 -6.61 17.74
N HIS A 40 17.67 -6.96 17.82
CA HIS A 40 17.19 -8.26 17.36
C HIS A 40 16.09 -8.18 16.29
N ILE A 41 15.09 -7.33 16.46
CA ILE A 41 13.93 -7.29 15.57
C ILE A 41 14.23 -6.48 14.30
N ASP A 42 14.69 -5.24 14.46
CA ASP A 42 15.00 -4.36 13.33
C ASP A 42 16.03 -4.96 12.36
N PRO A 43 17.18 -5.52 12.82
CA PRO A 43 18.14 -6.13 11.91
C PRO A 43 17.61 -7.39 11.21
N ALA A 44 16.75 -8.16 11.86
CA ALA A 44 16.16 -9.37 11.27
C ALA A 44 15.17 -9.00 10.17
N LEU A 45 14.31 -8.02 10.42
CA LEU A 45 13.32 -7.57 9.44
C LEU A 45 13.95 -6.77 8.28
N ARG A 46 15.02 -6.00 8.51
CA ARG A 46 15.78 -5.31 7.43
C ARG A 46 16.46 -6.29 6.46
N ARG A 47 16.75 -7.52 6.88
CA ARG A 47 17.27 -8.56 6.00
C ARG A 47 16.23 -9.15 5.06
N VAL A 48 14.94 -8.93 5.33
CA VAL A 48 13.87 -9.37 4.43
C VAL A 48 13.97 -8.58 3.13
N LYS A 49 14.08 -9.29 2.01
CA LYS A 49 14.21 -8.67 0.69
C LYS A 49 13.01 -7.78 0.39
N GLY A 50 13.29 -6.51 0.09
CA GLY A 50 12.26 -5.54 -0.26
C GLY A 50 11.71 -4.73 0.91
N VAL A 51 12.17 -4.94 2.15
CA VAL A 51 11.93 -4.01 3.26
C VAL A 51 12.75 -2.74 3.04
N GLY A 52 12.10 -1.59 3.11
CA GLY A 52 12.73 -0.28 2.95
C GLY A 52 12.97 0.42 4.29
N ASN A 53 11.97 0.44 5.15
CA ASN A 53 12.07 1.07 6.46
C ASN A 53 11.21 0.34 7.49
N ILE A 54 11.60 0.49 8.76
CA ILE A 54 10.86 -0.05 9.91
C ILE A 54 10.61 1.11 10.85
N GLN A 55 9.37 1.27 11.25
CA GLN A 55 8.93 2.30 12.19
C GLN A 55 8.42 1.61 13.46
N VAL A 56 8.87 2.10 14.60
CA VAL A 56 8.42 1.62 15.91
C VAL A 56 7.89 2.82 16.69
N TRP A 57 6.71 2.67 17.25
CA TRP A 57 6.07 3.71 18.06
C TRP A 57 5.75 3.17 19.46
N GLY A 58 5.74 4.08 20.41
CA GLY A 58 5.46 3.77 21.83
C GLY A 58 6.68 3.29 22.61
N SER A 59 7.86 3.20 21.97
CA SER A 59 9.12 2.99 22.68
C SER A 59 9.82 4.33 22.90
N THR A 60 10.38 4.49 24.07
CA THR A 60 11.22 5.65 24.40
C THR A 60 12.63 5.13 24.67
N ASN A 61 13.58 5.56 23.87
CA ASN A 61 14.98 5.19 24.08
C ASN A 61 15.52 5.86 25.36
N ARG A 62 16.47 5.20 26.01
CA ARG A 62 17.23 5.85 27.06
C ARG A 62 18.02 7.01 26.44
N GLN A 63 18.05 8.11 27.15
CA GLN A 63 18.80 9.30 26.77
C GLN A 63 19.40 9.93 28.01
N VAL A 64 20.39 10.76 27.83
CA VAL A 64 20.92 11.57 28.91
C VAL A 64 19.94 12.70 29.16
N LEU A 65 19.33 12.70 30.32
CA LEU A 65 18.43 13.76 30.80
C LEU A 65 19.21 14.67 31.71
N VAL A 66 19.16 15.96 31.42
CA VAL A 66 19.68 17.03 32.28
C VAL A 66 18.47 17.77 32.80
N GLU A 67 18.09 17.48 34.07
CA GLU A 67 16.90 18.02 34.69
C GLU A 67 17.28 19.24 35.52
N LEU A 68 17.01 20.42 34.98
CA LEU A 68 17.31 21.68 35.66
C LEU A 68 16.43 21.87 36.90
N ASP A 69 17.04 22.01 38.07
CA ASP A 69 16.35 22.41 39.26
C ASP A 69 16.17 23.94 39.28
N GLN A 70 14.91 24.36 39.19
CA GLN A 70 14.58 25.78 39.10
C GLN A 70 14.99 26.59 40.34
N GLY A 71 15.01 25.96 41.51
CA GLY A 71 15.44 26.60 42.79
C GLY A 71 16.95 26.82 42.82
N ARG A 72 17.72 25.76 42.47
CA ARG A 72 19.18 25.81 42.38
C ARG A 72 19.63 26.82 41.31
N ALA A 73 19.04 26.74 40.09
CA ALA A 73 19.38 27.64 39.00
C ALA A 73 19.11 29.13 39.34
N ARG A 74 17.96 29.44 39.97
CA ARG A 74 17.63 30.79 40.38
C ARG A 74 18.58 31.28 41.54
N GLY A 75 18.96 30.39 42.46
CA GLY A 75 19.89 30.69 43.52
C GLY A 75 21.26 31.14 43.01
N HIS A 76 21.69 30.60 41.88
CA HIS A 76 22.95 30.95 41.18
C HIS A 76 22.76 32.00 40.09
N GLY A 77 21.55 32.52 39.87
CA GLY A 77 21.25 33.54 38.84
C GLY A 77 21.32 33.06 37.39
N VAL A 78 21.31 31.72 37.15
CA VAL A 78 21.42 31.10 35.85
C VAL A 78 20.02 30.81 35.28
N ASN A 79 19.81 31.07 34.00
CA ASN A 79 18.60 30.68 33.28
C ASN A 79 18.82 29.42 32.44
N ALA A 80 17.73 28.76 32.02
CA ALA A 80 17.78 27.54 31.25
C ALA A 80 18.52 27.70 29.90
N TYR A 81 18.48 28.89 29.29
CA TYR A 81 19.15 29.17 28.03
C TYR A 81 20.68 29.15 28.20
N GLU A 82 21.20 29.69 29.28
CA GLU A 82 22.63 29.68 29.61
C GLU A 82 23.13 28.25 29.79
N ALA A 83 22.41 27.42 30.55
CA ALA A 83 22.73 26.01 30.74
C ALA A 83 22.74 25.22 29.39
N VAL A 84 21.73 25.42 28.58
CA VAL A 84 21.65 24.78 27.23
C VAL A 84 22.77 25.25 26.31
N THR A 85 23.11 26.54 26.35
CA THR A 85 24.20 27.12 25.56
C THR A 85 25.54 26.54 25.95
N ALA A 86 25.81 26.49 27.27
CA ALA A 86 27.04 25.91 27.83
C ALA A 86 27.23 24.44 27.37
N LEU A 87 26.19 23.62 27.49
CA LEU A 87 26.22 22.23 27.02
C LEU A 87 26.44 22.11 25.52
N ARG A 88 25.81 22.97 24.74
CA ARG A 88 25.94 22.97 23.26
C ARG A 88 27.34 23.37 22.83
N GLU A 89 27.95 24.37 23.43
CA GLU A 89 29.28 24.86 23.11
C GLU A 89 30.37 23.85 23.47
N GLN A 90 30.21 23.13 24.57
CA GLN A 90 31.15 22.12 25.02
C GLN A 90 30.98 20.76 24.29
N ASN A 91 29.81 20.51 23.73
CA ASN A 91 29.52 19.29 22.93
C ASN A 91 29.64 19.54 21.42
N LEU A 92 30.63 20.31 21.00
CA LEU A 92 30.78 20.69 19.59
C LEU A 92 31.97 20.00 18.95
N THR A 93 31.77 19.42 17.78
CA THR A 93 32.86 18.91 16.94
C THR A 93 33.17 19.94 15.85
N MET A 94 34.34 20.58 15.93
CA MET A 94 34.75 21.56 14.95
C MET A 94 35.84 21.03 14.03
N PRO A 95 35.74 21.26 12.69
CA PRO A 95 36.80 20.96 11.79
C PRO A 95 37.99 21.92 12.04
N GLY A 96 39.14 21.39 12.47
CA GLY A 96 40.38 22.15 12.74
C GLY A 96 41.20 22.40 11.48
N GLY A 97 40.69 22.09 10.28
CA GLY A 97 41.42 22.23 9.03
C GLY A 97 42.26 21.01 8.65
N TRP A 98 43.39 21.20 8.08
CA TRP A 98 44.28 20.10 7.62
C TRP A 98 45.76 20.51 7.71
N VAL A 99 46.62 19.52 7.91
CA VAL A 99 48.06 19.64 7.96
C VAL A 99 48.64 18.73 6.88
N ILE A 100 49.75 19.17 6.24
CA ILE A 100 50.50 18.32 5.32
C ILE A 100 51.71 17.77 6.08
N GLU A 101 51.78 16.46 6.23
CA GLU A 101 52.89 15.75 6.86
C GLU A 101 53.34 14.60 5.96
N GLY A 102 54.60 14.54 5.60
CA GLY A 102 55.15 13.52 4.71
C GLY A 102 54.45 13.42 3.35
N GLY A 103 53.95 14.55 2.79
CA GLY A 103 53.20 14.57 1.54
C GLY A 103 51.75 14.09 1.61
N LYS A 104 51.25 13.74 2.80
CA LYS A 104 49.87 13.35 3.04
C LYS A 104 49.10 14.47 3.71
N LYS A 105 47.84 14.65 3.24
CA LYS A 105 46.90 15.61 3.81
C LYS A 105 46.19 14.96 4.98
N ILE A 106 46.45 15.43 6.18
CA ILE A 106 45.83 14.93 7.44
C ILE A 106 44.79 15.95 7.86
N TYR A 107 43.54 15.55 7.96
CA TYR A 107 42.46 16.37 8.46
C TYR A 107 42.46 16.34 9.99
N VAL A 108 42.51 17.52 10.59
CA VAL A 108 42.44 17.73 12.03
C VAL A 108 41.04 18.18 12.38
N ARG A 109 40.44 17.55 13.37
CA ARG A 109 39.17 18.00 13.96
C ARG A 109 39.27 17.99 15.48
N SER A 110 38.74 19.01 16.11
CA SER A 110 38.53 19.00 17.56
C SER A 110 37.22 18.24 17.85
N MET A 111 37.31 17.26 18.71
CA MET A 111 36.13 16.49 19.14
C MET A 111 35.81 16.89 20.59
N GLY A 112 34.79 17.72 20.75
CA GLY A 112 34.25 18.11 22.04
C GLY A 112 32.95 17.36 22.35
N ARG A 113 32.93 16.02 22.13
CA ARG A 113 31.77 15.22 22.48
C ARG A 113 31.93 14.66 23.91
N PHE A 114 30.90 14.82 24.71
CA PHE A 114 30.83 14.13 26.01
C PHE A 114 30.80 12.61 25.78
N GLN A 115 31.62 11.88 26.53
CA GLN A 115 31.73 10.42 26.48
C GLN A 115 31.19 9.73 27.73
N ALA A 116 31.08 10.48 28.84
CA ALA A 116 30.59 10.00 30.14
C ALA A 116 29.59 10.98 30.72
N LEU A 117 28.77 10.50 31.67
CA LEU A 117 27.79 11.34 32.34
C LEU A 117 28.46 12.40 33.21
N ASP A 118 29.58 12.04 33.84
CA ASP A 118 30.34 12.93 34.69
C ASP A 118 30.89 14.13 33.92
N GLU A 119 31.30 13.95 32.66
CA GLU A 119 31.72 15.05 31.80
C GLU A 119 30.58 16.06 31.52
N ILE A 120 29.35 15.61 31.52
CA ILE A 120 28.17 16.47 31.35
C ILE A 120 27.85 17.17 32.65
N ALA A 121 27.95 16.46 33.76
CA ALA A 121 27.76 17.02 35.09
C ALA A 121 28.78 18.11 35.41
N ASP A 122 30.05 17.87 35.07
CA ASP A 122 31.19 18.77 35.27
C ASP A 122 31.23 19.93 34.26
N ALA A 123 30.35 19.94 33.23
CA ALA A 123 30.34 21.00 32.22
C ALA A 123 30.12 22.38 32.86
N VAL A 124 31.02 23.30 32.52
CA VAL A 124 31.04 24.65 33.13
C VAL A 124 29.96 25.53 32.50
N VAL A 125 29.05 26.03 33.33
CA VAL A 125 27.99 26.98 32.95
C VAL A 125 28.50 28.42 33.06
N ASP A 126 29.21 28.71 34.14
CA ASP A 126 29.84 30.02 34.38
C ASP A 126 31.27 29.83 34.83
N ALA A 127 32.22 30.32 34.03
CA ALA A 127 33.63 30.17 34.31
C ALA A 127 34.14 31.13 35.43
N GLU A 128 33.49 32.27 35.65
CA GLU A 128 33.85 33.24 36.63
C GLU A 128 33.53 32.71 38.03
N TYR A 129 32.41 32.05 38.20
CA TYR A 129 31.96 31.49 39.44
C TYR A 129 32.26 29.99 39.62
N HIS A 130 32.94 29.38 38.63
CA HIS A 130 33.21 27.94 38.58
C HIS A 130 31.96 27.06 38.73
N LEU A 131 30.82 27.55 38.20
CA LEU A 131 29.54 26.90 38.31
C LEU A 131 29.43 25.80 37.25
N GLN A 132 29.07 24.59 37.65
CA GLN A 132 28.90 23.40 36.83
C GLN A 132 27.42 23.03 36.62
N ILE A 133 27.15 22.16 35.69
CA ILE A 133 25.78 21.65 35.47
C ILE A 133 25.24 20.93 36.69
N ASP A 134 26.07 20.16 37.41
CA ASP A 134 25.67 19.43 38.64
C ASP A 134 25.22 20.36 39.79
N ASP A 135 25.69 21.59 39.82
CA ASP A 135 25.26 22.59 40.82
C ASP A 135 23.79 23.00 40.58
N ILE A 136 23.28 22.95 39.37
CA ILE A 136 21.97 23.48 38.98
C ILE A 136 21.01 22.43 38.37
N ALA A 137 21.49 21.24 38.02
CA ALA A 137 20.72 20.19 37.37
C ALA A 137 21.12 18.81 37.86
N ASP A 138 20.25 17.84 37.68
CA ASP A 138 20.52 16.43 37.88
C ASP A 138 20.75 15.76 36.52
N VAL A 139 21.88 15.06 36.34
CA VAL A 139 22.24 14.38 35.09
C VAL A 139 22.05 12.88 35.25
N ALA A 140 21.22 12.28 34.43
CA ALA A 140 20.92 10.85 34.50
C ALA A 140 20.76 10.22 33.13
N TYR A 141 21.28 8.99 32.94
CA TYR A 141 20.99 8.17 31.76
C TYR A 141 19.79 7.29 32.07
N ARG A 142 18.61 7.79 31.72
CA ARG A 142 17.36 7.09 31.95
C ARG A 142 16.35 7.33 30.83
N ARG A 143 15.25 6.63 30.87
CA ARG A 143 14.14 6.93 29.95
C ARG A 143 13.43 8.19 30.45
N PRO A 144 13.06 9.07 29.49
CA PRO A 144 12.13 10.16 29.84
C PRO A 144 10.76 9.58 30.21
N ASP A 145 9.97 10.38 30.89
CA ASP A 145 8.62 10.01 31.25
C ASP A 145 7.79 9.68 30.00
N ARG A 146 6.98 8.64 30.09
CA ARG A 146 6.18 8.18 28.95
C ARG A 146 5.01 9.13 28.72
N GLU A 147 4.94 9.72 27.54
CA GLU A 147 3.80 10.54 27.10
C GLU A 147 2.60 9.69 26.69
N SER A 148 2.83 8.47 26.22
CA SER A 148 1.79 7.56 25.75
C SER A 148 2.09 6.11 26.11
N VAL A 149 1.04 5.33 26.34
CA VAL A 149 1.13 3.90 26.61
C VAL A 149 0.18 3.16 25.67
N ASN A 150 0.71 2.27 24.87
CA ASN A 150 -0.08 1.36 24.02
C ASN A 150 -0.28 0.04 24.75
N ARG A 151 -1.51 -0.49 24.74
CA ARG A 151 -1.85 -1.77 25.35
C ARG A 151 -2.72 -2.61 24.44
N ILE A 152 -2.43 -3.91 24.39
CA ILE A 152 -3.25 -4.92 23.75
C ILE A 152 -3.52 -6.02 24.79
N ASP A 153 -4.77 -6.38 24.95
CA ASP A 153 -5.20 -7.38 25.94
C ASP A 153 -4.66 -7.07 27.34
N ARG A 154 -4.63 -5.78 27.73
CA ARG A 154 -4.10 -5.25 28.99
C ARG A 154 -2.57 -5.39 29.16
N LYS A 155 -1.85 -5.91 28.19
CA LYS A 155 -0.39 -5.98 28.17
C LYS A 155 0.19 -4.77 27.44
N GLU A 156 1.33 -4.29 27.90
CA GLU A 156 2.04 -3.24 27.17
C GLU A 156 2.51 -3.74 25.82
N SER A 157 2.40 -2.87 24.85
CA SER A 157 2.75 -3.20 23.47
C SER A 157 3.42 -2.03 22.78
N LEU A 158 4.26 -2.32 21.80
CA LEU A 158 4.88 -1.35 20.92
C LEU A 158 4.32 -1.52 19.50
N ALA A 159 3.92 -0.43 18.87
CA ALA A 159 3.46 -0.52 17.49
C ALA A 159 4.64 -0.65 16.54
N LEU A 160 4.50 -1.51 15.55
CA LEU A 160 5.49 -1.78 14.50
C LEU A 160 4.85 -1.58 13.13
N GLY A 161 5.50 -0.80 12.28
CA GLY A 161 5.14 -0.64 10.89
C GLY A 161 6.32 -0.98 9.99
N VAL A 162 6.11 -1.84 9.00
CA VAL A 162 7.12 -2.19 8.01
C VAL A 162 6.76 -1.59 6.67
N ILE A 163 7.64 -0.74 6.15
CA ILE A 163 7.50 -0.04 4.87
C ILE A 163 8.36 -0.77 3.84
N LYS A 164 7.81 -1.02 2.66
CA LYS A 164 8.55 -1.63 1.55
C LYS A 164 9.50 -0.64 0.88
N ALA A 165 10.55 -1.14 0.26
CA ALA A 165 11.33 -0.37 -0.70
C ALA A 165 10.50 -0.05 -1.95
N SER A 166 10.80 1.07 -2.60
CA SER A 166 10.11 1.44 -3.84
C SER A 166 10.27 0.34 -4.90
N GLY A 167 9.17 -0.01 -5.57
CA GLY A 167 9.14 -1.10 -6.55
C GLY A 167 9.15 -2.52 -5.99
N ALA A 168 9.26 -2.71 -4.66
CA ALA A 168 9.20 -4.04 -4.05
C ALA A 168 7.78 -4.64 -4.12
N ASN A 169 7.72 -5.96 -4.27
CA ASN A 169 6.46 -6.69 -4.29
C ASN A 169 5.86 -6.79 -2.88
N VAL A 170 4.66 -6.24 -2.71
CA VAL A 170 3.94 -6.15 -1.44
C VAL A 170 3.72 -7.51 -0.80
N VAL A 171 3.28 -8.50 -1.58
CA VAL A 171 2.99 -9.87 -1.09
C VAL A 171 4.26 -10.55 -0.60
N ALA A 172 5.35 -10.44 -1.37
CA ALA A 172 6.62 -11.06 -0.99
C ALA A 172 7.21 -10.42 0.28
N VAL A 173 7.10 -9.09 0.42
CA VAL A 173 7.55 -8.38 1.63
C VAL A 173 6.72 -8.79 2.84
N SER A 174 5.39 -8.80 2.72
CA SER A 174 4.48 -9.22 3.79
C SER A 174 4.80 -10.64 4.29
N GLN A 175 4.87 -11.60 3.37
CA GLN A 175 5.20 -12.99 3.70
C GLN A 175 6.60 -13.13 4.33
N GLY A 176 7.57 -12.36 3.82
CA GLY A 176 8.91 -12.33 4.38
C GLY A 176 8.95 -11.77 5.80
N VAL A 177 8.17 -10.72 6.08
CA VAL A 177 8.04 -10.13 7.42
C VAL A 177 7.38 -11.10 8.39
N GLN A 178 6.28 -11.76 7.99
CA GLN A 178 5.61 -12.76 8.83
C GLN A 178 6.56 -13.91 9.17
N SER A 179 7.22 -14.49 8.16
CA SER A 179 8.21 -15.56 8.38
C SER A 179 9.42 -15.11 9.22
N GLY A 180 9.81 -13.84 9.08
CA GLY A 180 10.86 -13.24 9.91
C GLY A 180 10.43 -13.12 11.38
N MET A 181 9.20 -12.70 11.62
CA MET A 181 8.64 -12.58 12.97
C MET A 181 8.43 -13.95 13.64
N GLU A 182 7.95 -14.94 12.90
CA GLU A 182 7.85 -16.34 13.41
C GLU A 182 9.19 -16.87 13.91
N LYS A 183 10.26 -16.67 13.13
CA LYS A 183 11.62 -17.08 13.54
C LYS A 183 12.13 -16.32 14.78
N LEU A 184 11.70 -15.08 14.96
CA LEU A 184 12.08 -14.30 16.12
C LEU A 184 11.38 -14.74 17.41
N GLN A 185 10.21 -15.36 17.34
CA GLN A 185 9.52 -15.93 18.50
C GLN A 185 10.35 -17.06 19.16
N ASP A 186 11.12 -17.80 18.38
CA ASP A 186 12.01 -18.85 18.88
C ASP A 186 13.35 -18.32 19.44
N HIS A 187 13.57 -17.00 19.40
CA HIS A 187 14.84 -16.41 19.84
C HIS A 187 14.88 -16.31 21.38
N PRO A 188 15.93 -16.86 22.08
CA PRO A 188 15.96 -16.93 23.54
C PRO A 188 15.82 -15.59 24.27
N LYS A 189 16.27 -14.49 23.66
CA LYS A 189 16.14 -13.14 24.24
C LYS A 189 14.78 -12.49 23.99
N LEU A 190 13.95 -13.08 23.17
CA LEU A 190 12.61 -12.60 22.79
C LEU A 190 11.52 -13.58 23.25
N GLU A 191 11.84 -14.41 24.25
CA GLU A 191 10.89 -15.39 24.78
C GLU A 191 9.58 -14.71 25.20
N GLY A 192 8.47 -15.24 24.69
CA GLY A 192 7.13 -14.67 24.94
C GLY A 192 6.81 -13.41 24.14
N LEU A 193 7.61 -13.08 23.11
CA LEU A 193 7.23 -12.05 22.13
C LEU A 193 6.09 -12.58 21.25
N ASP A 194 5.01 -11.81 21.20
CA ASP A 194 3.89 -12.05 20.28
C ASP A 194 3.74 -10.86 19.32
N PHE A 195 3.59 -11.16 18.04
CA PHE A 195 3.35 -10.15 17.02
C PHE A 195 1.90 -10.18 16.58
N LYS A 196 1.12 -9.20 17.03
CA LYS A 196 -0.28 -9.03 16.65
C LYS A 196 -0.37 -8.17 15.40
N VAL A 197 -0.68 -8.79 14.27
CA VAL A 197 -0.88 -8.07 13.00
C VAL A 197 -2.27 -7.45 12.99
N PHE A 198 -2.36 -6.14 12.72
CA PHE A 198 -3.62 -5.41 12.56
C PHE A 198 -3.95 -5.17 11.11
N PHE A 199 -2.93 -4.94 10.31
CA PHE A 199 -3.06 -4.62 8.90
C PHE A 199 -1.94 -5.31 8.13
N ASP A 200 -2.31 -6.04 7.09
CA ASP A 200 -1.39 -6.68 6.17
C ASP A 200 -1.88 -6.46 4.73
N GLN A 201 -1.18 -5.58 4.03
CA GLN A 201 -1.50 -5.25 2.66
C GLN A 201 -1.27 -6.43 1.71
N GLY A 202 -0.28 -7.29 2.00
CA GLY A 202 0.00 -8.49 1.20
C GLY A 202 -1.14 -9.51 1.28
N GLU A 203 -1.64 -9.77 2.48
CA GLU A 203 -2.79 -10.63 2.70
C GLU A 203 -4.05 -10.07 2.03
N GLN A 204 -4.27 -8.75 2.12
CA GLN A 204 -5.40 -8.11 1.44
C GLN A 204 -5.33 -8.28 -0.08
N VAL A 205 -4.14 -8.18 -0.69
CA VAL A 205 -3.94 -8.40 -2.13
C VAL A 205 -4.23 -9.86 -2.49
N ILE A 206 -3.76 -10.82 -1.70
CA ILE A 206 -4.04 -12.25 -1.91
C ILE A 206 -5.55 -12.50 -1.84
N ASN A 207 -6.20 -12.04 -0.77
CA ASN A 207 -7.64 -12.21 -0.56
C ASN A 207 -8.47 -11.54 -1.67
N SER A 208 -8.07 -10.35 -2.12
CA SER A 208 -8.73 -9.65 -3.23
C SER A 208 -8.57 -10.41 -4.55
N THR A 209 -7.39 -11.00 -4.79
CA THR A 209 -7.13 -11.83 -5.97
C THR A 209 -8.00 -13.09 -5.96
N ASP A 210 -8.11 -13.75 -4.82
CA ASP A 210 -8.95 -14.95 -4.68
C ASP A 210 -10.44 -14.62 -4.77
N ASN A 211 -10.86 -13.48 -4.24
CA ASN A 211 -12.22 -12.97 -4.43
C ASN A 211 -12.52 -12.68 -5.90
N LEU A 212 -11.57 -12.08 -6.63
CA LEU A 212 -11.71 -11.84 -8.06
C LEU A 212 -11.88 -13.16 -8.83
N LYS A 213 -11.04 -14.17 -8.54
CA LYS A 213 -11.15 -15.51 -9.14
C LYS A 213 -12.49 -16.17 -8.83
N LYS A 214 -12.91 -16.18 -7.56
CA LYS A 214 -14.17 -16.75 -7.11
C LYS A 214 -15.36 -16.03 -7.74
N SER A 215 -15.37 -14.71 -7.70
CA SER A 215 -16.45 -13.90 -8.30
C SER A 215 -16.50 -14.06 -9.83
N GLY A 216 -15.34 -14.14 -10.49
CA GLY A 216 -15.26 -14.41 -11.91
C GLY A 216 -15.83 -15.79 -12.27
N LEU A 217 -15.48 -16.82 -11.49
CA LEU A 217 -15.97 -18.19 -11.71
C LEU A 217 -17.48 -18.31 -11.41
N TRP A 218 -17.92 -17.91 -10.23
CA TRP A 218 -19.34 -18.03 -9.85
C TRP A 218 -20.23 -17.06 -10.61
N GLY A 219 -19.80 -15.81 -10.79
CA GLY A 219 -20.52 -14.82 -11.60
C GLY A 219 -20.63 -15.26 -13.05
N GLY A 220 -19.56 -15.78 -13.64
CA GLY A 220 -19.55 -16.34 -14.99
C GLY A 220 -20.46 -17.57 -15.11
N LEU A 221 -20.45 -18.47 -14.13
CA LEU A 221 -21.32 -19.64 -14.09
C LEU A 221 -22.81 -19.25 -13.99
N PHE A 222 -23.15 -18.34 -13.09
CA PHE A 222 -24.53 -17.85 -12.95
C PHE A 222 -25.00 -17.11 -14.19
N ALA A 223 -24.15 -16.23 -14.75
CA ALA A 223 -24.45 -15.57 -16.03
C ALA A 223 -24.69 -16.59 -17.15
N ALA A 224 -23.84 -17.62 -17.27
CA ALA A 224 -24.00 -18.69 -18.23
C ALA A 224 -25.32 -19.46 -18.04
N LEU A 225 -25.70 -19.79 -16.80
CA LEU A 225 -26.95 -20.47 -16.50
C LEU A 225 -28.18 -19.62 -16.87
N VAL A 226 -28.17 -18.32 -16.50
CA VAL A 226 -29.24 -17.38 -16.86
C VAL A 226 -29.34 -17.25 -18.39
N LEU A 227 -28.21 -17.02 -19.08
CA LEU A 227 -28.18 -16.93 -20.52
C LEU A 227 -28.66 -18.23 -21.19
N LEU A 228 -28.24 -19.39 -20.69
CA LEU A 228 -28.69 -20.68 -21.19
C LEU A 228 -30.19 -20.88 -21.02
N PHE A 229 -30.74 -20.45 -19.88
CA PHE A 229 -32.18 -20.52 -19.62
C PHE A 229 -33.01 -19.67 -20.59
N PHE A 230 -32.56 -18.42 -20.85
CA PHE A 230 -33.28 -17.50 -21.72
C PHE A 230 -33.03 -17.76 -23.20
N LEU A 231 -31.77 -17.94 -23.62
CA LEU A 231 -31.38 -18.10 -25.02
C LEU A 231 -31.55 -19.54 -25.53
N ARG A 232 -31.59 -20.52 -24.59
CA ARG A 232 -31.68 -21.97 -24.93
C ARG A 232 -30.67 -22.45 -25.98
N ALA A 233 -29.54 -21.77 -26.09
CA ALA A 233 -28.53 -22.01 -27.09
C ALA A 233 -27.13 -22.10 -26.45
N VAL A 234 -26.64 -23.33 -26.23
CA VAL A 234 -25.38 -23.63 -25.56
C VAL A 234 -24.18 -22.92 -26.24
N ARG A 235 -24.13 -22.91 -27.57
CA ARG A 235 -23.03 -22.31 -28.34
C ARG A 235 -22.91 -20.80 -28.12
N ILE A 236 -24.05 -20.10 -28.04
CA ILE A 236 -24.11 -18.66 -27.77
C ILE A 236 -23.66 -18.36 -26.36
N THR A 237 -24.23 -19.10 -25.43
CA THR A 237 -23.84 -18.98 -24.00
C THR A 237 -22.35 -19.17 -23.82
N LEU A 238 -21.72 -20.12 -24.52
CA LEU A 238 -20.29 -20.38 -24.44
C LEU A 238 -19.46 -19.20 -25.01
N ILE A 239 -19.89 -18.58 -26.12
CA ILE A 239 -19.22 -17.39 -26.66
C ILE A 239 -19.22 -16.24 -25.68
N ILE A 240 -20.39 -15.94 -25.08
CA ILE A 240 -20.54 -14.85 -24.09
C ILE A 240 -19.73 -15.15 -22.85
N THR A 241 -19.80 -16.39 -22.32
CA THR A 241 -19.06 -16.80 -21.14
C THR A 241 -17.55 -16.70 -21.32
N LEU A 242 -17.03 -16.99 -22.53
CA LEU A 242 -15.61 -16.82 -22.87
C LEU A 242 -15.19 -15.35 -22.99
N ALA A 243 -16.11 -14.46 -23.36
CA ALA A 243 -15.79 -13.03 -23.43
C ALA A 243 -15.44 -12.43 -22.05
N ILE A 244 -16.00 -12.96 -20.97
CA ILE A 244 -15.74 -12.50 -19.59
C ILE A 244 -14.25 -12.62 -19.24
N PRO A 245 -13.66 -13.82 -19.21
CA PRO A 245 -12.24 -13.96 -18.86
C PRO A 245 -11.30 -13.25 -19.85
N LEU A 246 -11.66 -13.19 -21.14
CA LEU A 246 -10.87 -12.46 -22.13
C LEU A 246 -10.85 -10.96 -21.83
N SER A 247 -11.98 -10.37 -21.44
CA SER A 247 -12.05 -8.95 -21.08
C SER A 247 -11.24 -8.63 -19.83
N ILE A 248 -11.30 -9.50 -18.80
CA ILE A 248 -10.49 -9.35 -17.59
C ILE A 248 -8.99 -9.43 -17.93
N LEU A 249 -8.59 -10.43 -18.73
CA LEU A 249 -7.18 -10.60 -19.13
C LEU A 249 -6.69 -9.40 -19.94
N ALA A 250 -7.51 -8.90 -20.88
CA ALA A 250 -7.19 -7.70 -21.65
C ALA A 250 -7.05 -6.47 -20.77
N THR A 251 -7.92 -6.31 -19.76
CA THR A 251 -7.84 -5.23 -18.79
C THR A 251 -6.57 -5.30 -17.96
N ILE A 252 -6.25 -6.49 -17.41
CA ILE A 252 -5.03 -6.71 -16.63
C ILE A 252 -3.79 -6.45 -17.50
N ALA A 253 -3.77 -6.91 -18.73
CA ALA A 253 -2.69 -6.66 -19.66
C ALA A 253 -2.52 -5.15 -19.95
N ALA A 254 -3.61 -4.43 -20.19
CA ALA A 254 -3.57 -2.99 -20.42
C ALA A 254 -3.04 -2.23 -19.18
N LEU A 255 -3.47 -2.58 -17.97
CA LEU A 255 -2.96 -2.02 -16.72
C LEU A 255 -1.46 -2.32 -16.54
N TYR A 256 -1.02 -3.54 -16.85
CA TYR A 256 0.38 -3.92 -16.78
C TYR A 256 1.27 -3.09 -17.74
N PHE A 257 0.87 -2.94 -19.01
CA PHE A 257 1.63 -2.18 -19.99
C PHE A 257 1.65 -0.67 -19.71
N THR A 258 0.67 -0.16 -18.99
CA THR A 258 0.64 1.25 -18.52
C THR A 258 1.35 1.46 -17.20
N GLY A 259 1.99 0.43 -16.64
CA GLY A 259 2.77 0.52 -15.40
C GLY A 259 1.92 0.56 -14.12
N TRP A 260 0.63 0.25 -14.20
CA TRP A 260 -0.24 0.20 -13.04
C TRP A 260 -0.05 -1.09 -12.26
N SER A 261 0.08 -0.96 -10.93
CA SER A 261 0.17 -2.10 -10.04
C SER A 261 -1.21 -2.67 -9.69
N LEU A 262 -1.30 -3.99 -9.60
CA LEU A 262 -2.47 -4.64 -9.02
C LEU A 262 -2.41 -4.51 -7.50
N ASN A 263 -3.31 -3.72 -6.96
CA ASN A 263 -3.52 -3.52 -5.53
C ASN A 263 -5.00 -3.68 -5.19
N VAL A 264 -5.35 -3.58 -3.91
CA VAL A 264 -6.73 -3.76 -3.44
C VAL A 264 -7.72 -2.86 -4.18
N ALA A 265 -7.38 -1.58 -4.37
CA ALA A 265 -8.26 -0.62 -5.05
C ALA A 265 -8.45 -0.94 -6.54
N THR A 266 -7.36 -1.29 -7.27
CA THR A 266 -7.45 -1.69 -8.68
C THR A 266 -8.23 -2.99 -8.85
N MET A 267 -8.12 -3.93 -7.90
CA MET A 267 -8.90 -5.16 -7.90
C MET A 267 -10.39 -4.92 -7.61
N MET A 268 -10.73 -3.97 -6.74
CA MET A 268 -12.12 -3.52 -6.55
C MET A 268 -12.70 -2.96 -7.85
N GLY A 269 -11.93 -2.13 -8.58
CA GLY A 269 -12.34 -1.65 -9.89
C GLY A 269 -12.55 -2.77 -10.92
N LEU A 270 -11.66 -3.77 -10.95
CA LEU A 270 -11.82 -4.95 -11.79
C LEU A 270 -13.07 -5.75 -11.44
N LEU A 271 -13.35 -5.97 -10.16
CA LEU A 271 -14.57 -6.64 -9.70
C LEU A 271 -15.84 -5.89 -10.13
N LEU A 272 -15.83 -4.56 -10.00
CA LEU A 272 -16.95 -3.73 -10.42
C LEU A 272 -17.16 -3.78 -11.94
N SER A 273 -16.09 -3.77 -12.72
CA SER A 273 -16.16 -3.86 -14.17
C SER A 273 -16.71 -5.20 -14.66
N LEU A 274 -16.52 -6.27 -13.90
CA LEU A 274 -16.90 -7.64 -14.27
C LEU A 274 -18.41 -7.76 -14.57
N GLY A 275 -19.25 -7.07 -13.79
CA GLY A 275 -20.70 -7.02 -14.02
C GLY A 275 -21.10 -6.25 -15.28
N LEU A 276 -20.33 -5.22 -15.65
CA LEU A 276 -20.61 -4.35 -16.79
C LEU A 276 -20.07 -4.89 -18.11
N VAL A 277 -19.10 -5.80 -18.05
CA VAL A 277 -18.39 -6.37 -19.21
C VAL A 277 -19.29 -7.27 -20.06
N VAL A 278 -20.26 -7.94 -19.45
CA VAL A 278 -21.11 -8.96 -20.10
C VAL A 278 -22.12 -8.34 -21.07
N ASP A 279 -22.62 -7.15 -20.76
CA ASP A 279 -23.73 -6.52 -21.46
C ASP A 279 -23.43 -6.26 -22.94
N ASN A 280 -22.24 -5.76 -23.26
CA ASN A 280 -21.81 -5.53 -24.64
C ASN A 280 -21.81 -6.83 -25.47
N ALA A 281 -21.36 -7.92 -24.85
CA ALA A 281 -21.27 -9.22 -25.47
C ALA A 281 -22.65 -9.79 -25.77
N ILE A 282 -23.61 -9.67 -24.86
CA ILE A 282 -24.97 -10.18 -25.03
C ILE A 282 -25.64 -9.53 -26.21
N VAL A 283 -25.63 -8.19 -26.31
CA VAL A 283 -26.34 -7.45 -27.35
C VAL A 283 -25.83 -7.81 -28.76
N ILE A 284 -24.50 -7.91 -28.91
CA ILE A 284 -23.91 -8.25 -30.22
C ILE A 284 -24.20 -9.69 -30.61
N VAL A 285 -24.01 -10.64 -29.70
CA VAL A 285 -24.26 -12.07 -30.00
C VAL A 285 -25.71 -12.31 -30.30
N GLU A 286 -26.64 -11.71 -29.56
CA GLU A 286 -28.07 -11.86 -29.75
C GLU A 286 -28.48 -11.36 -31.16
N ASN A 287 -28.00 -10.20 -31.59
CA ASN A 287 -28.31 -9.68 -32.94
C ASN A 287 -27.73 -10.54 -34.06
N ILE A 288 -26.51 -11.03 -33.89
CA ILE A 288 -25.92 -12.00 -34.87
C ILE A 288 -26.75 -13.28 -34.93
N TYR A 289 -27.18 -13.80 -33.77
CA TYR A 289 -27.98 -15.01 -33.70
C TYR A 289 -29.35 -14.84 -34.33
N ARG A 290 -30.02 -13.71 -34.08
CA ARG A 290 -31.31 -13.38 -34.70
C ARG A 290 -31.22 -13.38 -36.23
N LYS A 291 -30.17 -12.81 -36.83
CA LYS A 291 -29.90 -12.85 -38.28
C LYS A 291 -29.62 -14.27 -38.77
N ARG A 292 -28.90 -15.06 -37.99
CA ARG A 292 -28.67 -16.48 -38.33
C ARG A 292 -29.98 -17.27 -38.36
N GLN A 293 -30.88 -17.04 -37.41
CA GLN A 293 -32.23 -17.66 -37.43
C GLN A 293 -33.07 -17.23 -38.63
N ALA A 294 -32.89 -15.98 -39.09
CA ALA A 294 -33.54 -15.49 -40.32
C ALA A 294 -32.95 -16.07 -41.62
N GLY A 295 -31.99 -17.02 -41.55
CA GLY A 295 -31.41 -17.70 -42.68
C GLY A 295 -30.22 -16.97 -43.34
N VAL A 296 -29.71 -15.88 -42.77
CA VAL A 296 -28.56 -15.15 -43.29
C VAL A 296 -27.28 -15.98 -43.15
N ALA A 297 -26.42 -16.00 -44.16
CA ALA A 297 -25.15 -16.73 -44.14
C ALA A 297 -24.28 -16.31 -42.96
N ALA A 298 -23.52 -17.24 -42.35
CA ALA A 298 -22.79 -17.00 -41.10
C ALA A 298 -21.87 -15.76 -41.14
N ARG A 299 -21.12 -15.59 -42.20
CA ARG A 299 -20.22 -14.44 -42.39
C ARG A 299 -20.98 -13.12 -42.49
N GLN A 300 -22.05 -13.11 -43.26
CA GLN A 300 -22.88 -11.92 -43.45
C GLN A 300 -23.65 -11.58 -42.16
N ALA A 301 -24.23 -12.57 -41.49
CA ALA A 301 -24.90 -12.38 -40.20
C ALA A 301 -23.98 -11.82 -39.12
N SER A 302 -22.70 -12.26 -39.06
CA SER A 302 -21.71 -11.74 -38.13
C SER A 302 -21.35 -10.27 -38.42
N ILE A 303 -21.13 -9.91 -39.69
CA ILE A 303 -20.78 -8.55 -40.12
C ILE A 303 -21.96 -7.60 -39.92
N GLU A 304 -23.13 -7.94 -40.46
CA GLU A 304 -24.31 -7.10 -40.40
C GLU A 304 -24.86 -7.02 -38.97
N GLY A 305 -24.89 -8.17 -38.24
CA GLY A 305 -25.39 -8.24 -36.89
C GLY A 305 -24.55 -7.42 -35.92
N ALA A 306 -23.23 -7.46 -36.05
CA ALA A 306 -22.35 -6.60 -35.23
C ALA A 306 -22.41 -5.13 -35.68
N GLY A 307 -22.49 -4.86 -36.99
CA GLY A 307 -22.54 -3.49 -37.53
C GLY A 307 -23.80 -2.72 -37.14
N GLU A 308 -24.96 -3.35 -37.13
CA GLU A 308 -26.23 -2.71 -36.77
C GLU A 308 -26.28 -2.21 -35.33
N VAL A 309 -25.76 -3.00 -34.40
CA VAL A 309 -25.81 -2.65 -32.96
C VAL A 309 -24.50 -2.03 -32.47
N GLY A 310 -23.43 -2.12 -33.22
CA GLY A 310 -22.09 -1.70 -32.83
C GLY A 310 -22.02 -0.24 -32.41
N LEU A 311 -22.68 0.66 -33.16
CA LEU A 311 -22.72 2.08 -32.77
C LEU A 311 -23.48 2.29 -31.45
N ALA A 312 -24.63 1.65 -31.28
CA ALA A 312 -25.43 1.76 -30.07
C ALA A 312 -24.67 1.24 -28.83
N VAL A 313 -24.00 0.08 -28.94
CA VAL A 313 -23.17 -0.50 -27.86
C VAL A 313 -21.98 0.41 -27.54
N THR A 314 -21.33 0.97 -28.56
CA THR A 314 -20.23 1.92 -28.38
C THR A 314 -20.69 3.17 -27.63
N MET A 315 -21.82 3.75 -28.05
CA MET A 315 -22.35 4.94 -27.37
C MET A 315 -22.78 4.67 -25.94
N ALA A 316 -23.42 3.52 -25.67
CA ALA A 316 -23.77 3.10 -24.32
C ALA A 316 -22.52 2.94 -23.43
N THR A 317 -21.47 2.29 -23.94
CA THR A 317 -20.21 2.13 -23.22
C THR A 317 -19.52 3.46 -22.98
N LEU A 318 -19.46 4.36 -23.97
CA LEU A 318 -18.90 5.70 -23.82
C LEU A 318 -19.67 6.53 -22.80
N THR A 319 -21.00 6.45 -22.77
CA THR A 319 -21.83 7.12 -21.76
C THR A 319 -21.46 6.64 -20.37
N THR A 320 -21.30 5.33 -20.19
CA THR A 320 -20.85 4.78 -18.90
C THR A 320 -19.45 5.26 -18.54
N VAL A 321 -18.51 5.29 -19.46
CA VAL A 321 -17.16 5.83 -19.24
C VAL A 321 -17.21 7.30 -18.83
N VAL A 322 -18.04 8.13 -19.48
CA VAL A 322 -18.20 9.55 -19.17
C VAL A 322 -18.74 9.75 -17.75
N VAL A 323 -19.61 8.87 -17.25
CA VAL A 323 -20.10 8.93 -15.86
C VAL A 323 -18.99 8.67 -14.84
N PHE A 324 -17.99 7.85 -15.17
CA PHE A 324 -16.83 7.60 -14.28
C PHE A 324 -15.76 8.69 -14.36
N LEU A 325 -15.70 9.48 -15.43
CA LEU A 325 -14.69 10.55 -15.61
C LEU A 325 -14.69 11.62 -14.50
N PRO A 326 -15.83 12.17 -14.07
CA PRO A 326 -15.85 13.15 -12.99
C PRO A 326 -15.31 12.61 -11.66
N LEU A 327 -15.54 11.34 -11.35
CA LEU A 327 -15.01 10.69 -10.16
C LEU A 327 -13.46 10.69 -10.12
N ILE A 328 -12.84 10.69 -11.31
CA ILE A 328 -11.39 10.69 -11.47
C ILE A 328 -10.82 12.11 -11.53
N LEU A 329 -11.53 13.04 -12.18
CA LEU A 329 -10.99 14.35 -12.56
C LEU A 329 -11.41 15.50 -11.62
N MET A 330 -12.52 15.38 -10.88
CA MET A 330 -13.15 16.50 -10.17
C MET A 330 -13.03 16.41 -8.64
N SER A 331 -12.10 15.68 -8.10
CA SER A 331 -11.87 15.60 -6.66
C SER A 331 -10.86 16.66 -6.23
N ASP A 332 -11.28 17.58 -5.35
CA ASP A 332 -10.44 18.62 -4.75
C ASP A 332 -9.58 18.06 -3.57
N GLU A 333 -9.91 16.87 -3.08
CA GLU A 333 -9.18 16.22 -1.99
C GLU A 333 -8.19 15.18 -2.53
N ASP A 334 -6.91 15.39 -2.29
CA ASP A 334 -5.82 14.53 -2.78
C ASP A 334 -6.00 13.04 -2.41
N LEU A 335 -6.44 12.76 -1.18
CA LEU A 335 -6.63 11.39 -0.70
C LEU A 335 -7.82 10.71 -1.38
N PHE A 336 -8.94 11.41 -1.55
CA PHE A 336 -10.12 10.89 -2.23
C PHE A 336 -9.84 10.66 -3.72
N SER A 337 -9.21 11.63 -4.39
CA SER A 337 -8.78 11.53 -5.79
C SER A 337 -7.88 10.31 -6.00
N PHE A 338 -6.93 10.10 -5.10
CA PHE A 338 -6.03 8.95 -5.12
C PHE A 338 -6.78 7.60 -5.17
N TRP A 339 -7.80 7.41 -4.32
CA TRP A 339 -8.58 6.17 -4.30
C TRP A 339 -9.50 6.05 -5.52
N MET A 340 -10.13 7.16 -5.91
CA MET A 340 -11.07 7.17 -7.03
C MET A 340 -10.41 6.87 -8.37
N ILE A 341 -9.22 7.38 -8.62
CA ILE A 341 -8.44 7.05 -9.81
C ILE A 341 -8.11 5.55 -9.84
N ARG A 342 -7.71 4.97 -8.69
CA ARG A 342 -7.34 3.55 -8.62
C ARG A 342 -8.50 2.60 -8.80
N ILE A 343 -9.70 2.99 -8.46
CA ILE A 343 -10.91 2.20 -8.69
C ILE A 343 -11.48 2.48 -10.09
N GLY A 344 -11.61 3.74 -10.46
CA GLY A 344 -12.27 4.17 -11.68
C GLY A 344 -11.51 3.83 -12.95
N LEU A 345 -10.17 3.96 -12.95
CA LEU A 345 -9.39 3.66 -14.16
C LEU A 345 -9.50 2.19 -14.59
N PRO A 346 -9.36 1.18 -13.72
CA PRO A 346 -9.60 -0.21 -14.10
C PRO A 346 -11.01 -0.47 -14.64
N VAL A 347 -12.04 0.23 -14.12
CA VAL A 347 -13.41 0.15 -14.65
C VAL A 347 -13.46 0.67 -16.09
N ILE A 348 -12.91 1.85 -16.33
CA ILE A 348 -12.88 2.44 -17.69
C ILE A 348 -12.11 1.54 -18.66
N VAL A 349 -10.93 1.09 -18.27
CA VAL A 349 -10.11 0.17 -19.10
C VAL A 349 -10.86 -1.13 -19.35
N GLY A 350 -11.55 -1.67 -18.35
CA GLY A 350 -12.36 -2.88 -18.45
C GLY A 350 -13.54 -2.71 -19.42
N LEU A 351 -14.23 -1.60 -19.36
CA LEU A 351 -15.32 -1.27 -20.29
C LEU A 351 -14.82 -1.15 -21.74
N VAL A 352 -13.70 -0.47 -21.95
CA VAL A 352 -13.09 -0.34 -23.28
C VAL A 352 -12.60 -1.70 -23.80
N ALA A 353 -11.95 -2.50 -22.94
CA ALA A 353 -11.52 -3.85 -23.30
C ALA A 353 -12.71 -4.75 -23.68
N SER A 354 -13.80 -4.70 -22.89
CA SER A 354 -15.03 -5.42 -23.19
C SER A 354 -15.64 -5.01 -24.52
N LEU A 355 -15.71 -3.70 -24.80
CA LEU A 355 -16.21 -3.18 -26.06
C LEU A 355 -15.39 -3.72 -27.24
N LEU A 356 -14.07 -3.68 -27.17
CA LEU A 356 -13.19 -4.20 -28.21
C LEU A 356 -13.38 -5.71 -28.43
N ILE A 357 -13.49 -6.47 -27.34
CA ILE A 357 -13.75 -7.92 -27.42
C ILE A 357 -15.13 -8.18 -27.99
N ALA A 358 -16.14 -7.41 -27.61
CA ALA A 358 -17.48 -7.56 -28.13
C ALA A 358 -17.56 -7.25 -29.66
N LEU A 359 -16.83 -6.23 -30.10
CA LEU A 359 -16.83 -5.84 -31.52
C LEU A 359 -15.94 -6.71 -32.43
N ILE A 360 -14.86 -7.29 -31.85
CA ILE A 360 -13.86 -8.03 -32.64
C ILE A 360 -13.98 -9.55 -32.43
N PHE A 361 -13.86 -9.99 -31.15
CA PHE A 361 -13.82 -11.41 -30.83
C PHE A 361 -15.16 -12.10 -31.03
N ILE A 362 -16.26 -11.47 -30.60
CA ILE A 362 -17.58 -12.08 -30.66
C ILE A 362 -18.03 -12.37 -32.10
N PRO A 363 -17.95 -11.44 -33.11
CA PRO A 363 -18.29 -11.76 -34.49
C PRO A 363 -17.45 -12.89 -35.08
N LEU A 364 -16.13 -12.93 -34.72
CA LEU A 364 -15.23 -14.00 -35.17
C LEU A 364 -15.57 -15.36 -34.54
N ALA A 365 -15.90 -15.37 -33.25
CA ALA A 365 -16.32 -16.58 -32.54
C ALA A 365 -17.68 -17.08 -33.07
N ALA A 366 -18.60 -16.15 -33.27
CA ALA A 366 -19.92 -16.45 -33.86
C ALA A 366 -19.82 -17.06 -35.26
N LEU A 367 -18.90 -16.55 -36.11
CA LEU A 367 -18.65 -17.11 -37.45
C LEU A 367 -18.24 -18.59 -37.40
N LYS A 368 -17.41 -18.97 -36.41
CA LYS A 368 -16.89 -20.34 -36.27
C LYS A 368 -17.82 -21.29 -35.52
N LEU A 369 -18.47 -20.81 -34.47
CA LEU A 369 -19.24 -21.64 -33.55
C LEU A 369 -20.73 -21.69 -33.88
N LEU A 370 -21.29 -20.70 -34.59
CA LEU A 370 -22.68 -20.67 -34.98
C LEU A 370 -22.89 -21.37 -36.36
N THR A 371 -22.38 -22.58 -36.52
CA THR A 371 -22.81 -23.45 -37.62
C THR A 371 -24.25 -23.89 -37.35
N VAL A 372 -25.18 -23.34 -38.10
CA VAL A 372 -26.57 -23.78 -38.05
C VAL A 372 -26.65 -25.11 -38.74
N GLU A 373 -26.86 -26.18 -38.00
CA GLU A 373 -27.51 -27.37 -38.56
C GLU A 373 -28.93 -26.96 -38.96
N THR A 374 -29.24 -27.02 -40.22
CA THR A 374 -30.58 -26.86 -40.79
C THR A 374 -31.43 -28.06 -40.37
N LYS A 375 -31.73 -28.20 -39.10
CA LYS A 375 -32.80 -29.06 -38.58
C LYS A 375 -33.80 -28.16 -37.91
N SER A 376 -35.02 -28.20 -38.46
CA SER A 376 -36.21 -27.53 -37.94
C SER A 376 -36.33 -27.69 -36.44
N GLU A 377 -35.98 -26.67 -35.69
CA GLU A 377 -36.36 -26.53 -34.28
C GLU A 377 -37.85 -26.07 -34.26
N PRO A 378 -38.64 -26.62 -33.37
CA PRO A 378 -40.05 -26.24 -33.26
C PRO A 378 -40.15 -24.74 -32.92
N ALA A 379 -41.09 -24.09 -33.63
CA ALA A 379 -41.39 -22.68 -33.50
C ALA A 379 -41.49 -22.28 -32.02
N MET A 380 -40.57 -21.39 -31.57
CA MET A 380 -40.70 -20.77 -30.28
C MET A 380 -41.96 -19.92 -30.24
N ILE A 381 -42.76 -20.18 -29.18
CA ILE A 381 -43.99 -19.46 -28.85
C ILE A 381 -43.69 -17.96 -28.91
N ALA A 382 -44.33 -17.26 -29.85
CA ALA A 382 -44.34 -15.80 -29.89
C ALA A 382 -44.95 -15.29 -28.58
N TRP A 383 -44.23 -14.54 -27.82
CA TRP A 383 -44.77 -13.72 -26.76
C TRP A 383 -45.61 -12.59 -27.39
N PRO A 384 -46.81 -12.32 -26.81
CA PRO A 384 -47.67 -11.22 -27.26
C PRO A 384 -47.06 -9.85 -26.97
#